data_01497060cf74fd1b7cae95fd38308357
#
_entry.id   01497060cf74fd1b7cae95fd38308357
#
_cell.length_a   1.000
_cell.length_b   1.000
_cell.length_c   1.000
_cell.angle_alpha   90.00
_cell.angle_beta   90.00
_cell.angle_gamma   90.00
#
_symmetry.space_group_name_H-M   'P 1'
#
loop_
_entity.id
_entity.type
_entity.pdbx_description
1 polymer ?
#
loop_
_entity_poly.entity_id
_entity_poly.type
_entity_poly.pdbx_seq_one_letter_code
_entity_poly.pdbx_strand_id
1 'polypeptide(L)'
;IRYIEPAALHDEMLRLRQEEQMDFLECLTGMDWGEPDTAKDTPDTPRGLGVVYQLESTVTGKRIAVRTATLDREHPELPSVCDIWKAADFLEREVFDFYGVVFIGHPDMRRLYLRNDWVGYPMRKDDDPEAQNPLRMDNEETIDTTTELELNPDGTVKNKESQLFGDDEYVVNIGPQHPATHGVMRFRVSLEGEIIEKIDANCGYIHRGIEKMCESLTYPQTLALTDRLDYLGAHQNRHALCMCIEKAMGIEVSERVQYIRTIMDELQRIDSHLLFYSCLAMDLGALTAFFYGFRDREKILDIFEGTCGG
;
A
#
# COMPACT_ATOMS: atom_id res chain seq x y z
N ILE A 1 2.66 21.39 1.62
CA ILE A 1 1.63 20.74 0.81
C ILE A 1 1.35 21.66 -0.38
N ARG A 2 1.39 21.12 -1.59
CA ARG A 2 1.04 21.84 -2.82
C ARG A 2 -0.16 21.16 -3.45
N TYR A 3 -1.13 21.93 -3.88
CA TYR A 3 -2.19 21.43 -4.75
C TYR A 3 -1.81 21.72 -6.21
N ILE A 4 -1.98 20.72 -7.07
CA ILE A 4 -1.70 20.80 -8.50
C ILE A 4 -2.96 20.33 -9.26
N GLU A 5 -3.42 21.13 -10.20
CA GLU A 5 -4.52 20.76 -11.08
C GLU A 5 -4.16 19.54 -11.92
N PRO A 6 -5.10 18.60 -12.17
CA PRO A 6 -4.84 17.39 -12.94
C PRO A 6 -4.14 17.64 -14.28
N ALA A 7 -4.56 18.66 -15.00
CA ALA A 7 -4.00 18.99 -16.32
C ALA A 7 -2.52 19.41 -16.29
N ALA A 8 -2.03 19.91 -15.16
CA ALA A 8 -0.64 20.35 -14.98
C ALA A 8 0.20 19.34 -14.18
N LEU A 9 -0.42 18.24 -13.73
CA LEU A 9 0.22 17.33 -12.77
C LEU A 9 1.53 16.75 -13.31
N HIS A 10 1.52 16.15 -14.48
CA HIS A 10 2.70 15.47 -15.02
C HIS A 10 3.88 16.43 -15.22
N ASP A 11 3.63 17.59 -15.82
CA ASP A 11 4.67 18.58 -16.10
C ASP A 11 5.27 19.13 -14.82
N GLU A 12 4.44 19.43 -13.81
CA GLU A 12 4.91 19.95 -12.53
C GLU A 12 5.67 18.87 -11.73
N MET A 13 5.24 17.61 -11.80
CA MET A 13 5.95 16.49 -11.17
C MET A 13 7.32 16.27 -11.82
N LEU A 14 7.40 16.37 -13.14
CA LEU A 14 8.67 16.31 -13.87
C LEU A 14 9.59 17.48 -13.47
N ARG A 15 9.05 18.70 -13.34
CA ARG A 15 9.78 19.87 -12.87
C ARG A 15 10.31 19.67 -11.44
N LEU A 16 9.49 19.15 -10.52
CA LEU A 16 9.90 18.85 -9.14
C LEU A 16 11.07 17.87 -9.11
N ARG A 17 11.04 16.85 -9.96
CA ARG A 17 12.15 15.88 -10.07
C ARG A 17 13.42 16.52 -10.60
N GLN A 18 13.32 17.31 -11.69
CA GLN A 18 14.47 17.83 -12.40
C GLN A 18 15.09 19.07 -11.74
N GLU A 19 14.26 20.01 -11.30
CA GLU A 19 14.72 21.30 -10.77
C GLU A 19 14.84 21.30 -9.24
N GLU A 20 13.90 20.67 -8.53
CA GLU A 20 13.91 20.63 -7.07
C GLU A 20 14.55 19.35 -6.50
N GLN A 21 15.06 18.47 -7.39
CA GLN A 21 15.76 17.23 -7.04
C GLN A 21 14.90 16.28 -6.18
N MET A 22 13.59 16.24 -6.40
CA MET A 22 12.69 15.29 -5.76
C MET A 22 12.87 13.91 -6.41
N ASP A 23 13.92 13.22 -6.07
CA ASP A 23 14.35 11.97 -6.72
C ASP A 23 13.67 10.72 -6.15
N PHE A 24 13.03 10.81 -5.00
CA PHE A 24 12.39 9.70 -4.33
C PHE A 24 10.88 9.95 -4.13
N LEU A 25 10.06 9.03 -4.63
CA LEU A 25 8.63 8.95 -4.33
C LEU A 25 8.47 8.05 -3.09
N GLU A 26 8.28 8.67 -1.93
CA GLU A 26 8.16 7.97 -0.65
C GLU A 26 6.82 7.23 -0.54
N CYS A 27 5.74 7.89 -0.99
CA CYS A 27 4.38 7.34 -0.94
C CYS A 27 3.50 7.99 -2.01
N LEU A 28 2.56 7.21 -2.51
CA LEU A 28 1.43 7.65 -3.33
C LEU A 28 0.20 6.94 -2.81
N THR A 29 -0.85 7.67 -2.45
CA THR A 29 -2.08 7.08 -1.91
C THR A 29 -3.31 7.77 -2.45
N GLY A 30 -4.37 6.98 -2.71
CA GLY A 30 -5.68 7.48 -3.10
C GLY A 30 -6.40 8.15 -1.94
N MET A 31 -7.22 9.13 -2.25
CA MET A 31 -8.06 9.83 -1.28
C MET A 31 -9.43 10.13 -1.87
N ASP A 32 -10.46 9.91 -1.07
CA ASP A 32 -11.80 10.41 -1.33
C ASP A 32 -12.10 11.56 -0.37
N TRP A 33 -12.08 12.79 -0.89
CA TRP A 33 -12.42 14.00 -0.11
C TRP A 33 -13.92 14.30 -0.06
N GLY A 34 -14.73 13.43 -0.67
CA GLY A 34 -16.18 13.57 -0.72
C GLY A 34 -16.66 14.50 -1.83
N GLU A 35 -17.97 14.77 -1.80
CA GLU A 35 -18.61 15.67 -2.75
C GLU A 35 -18.20 17.13 -2.53
N PRO A 36 -18.16 17.95 -3.57
CA PRO A 36 -17.91 19.37 -3.44
C PRO A 36 -18.91 20.05 -2.48
N ASP A 37 -18.39 20.79 -1.50
CA ASP A 37 -19.20 21.63 -0.61
C ASP A 37 -18.80 23.09 -0.80
N THR A 38 -19.53 23.78 -1.65
CA THR A 38 -19.26 25.18 -2.04
C THR A 38 -19.25 26.15 -0.85
N ALA A 39 -19.79 25.76 0.30
CA ALA A 39 -19.75 26.57 1.53
C ALA A 39 -18.47 26.40 2.34
N LYS A 40 -17.73 25.30 2.15
CA LYS A 40 -16.54 24.96 2.93
C LYS A 40 -15.27 24.86 2.08
N ASP A 41 -15.43 24.80 0.76
CA ASP A 41 -14.31 24.60 -0.14
C ASP A 41 -13.48 25.87 -0.29
N THR A 42 -12.18 25.71 -0.21
CA THR A 42 -11.20 26.74 -0.58
C THR A 42 -10.45 26.29 -1.82
N PRO A 43 -9.86 27.22 -2.61
CA PRO A 43 -9.06 26.84 -3.78
C PRO A 43 -7.93 25.84 -3.48
N ASP A 44 -7.45 25.83 -2.26
CA ASP A 44 -6.35 24.95 -1.82
C ASP A 44 -6.84 23.62 -1.21
N THR A 45 -8.15 23.40 -1.14
CA THR A 45 -8.74 22.19 -0.55
C THR A 45 -9.24 21.30 -1.67
N PRO A 46 -8.56 20.19 -1.98
CA PRO A 46 -9.03 19.26 -3.00
C PRO A 46 -10.37 18.62 -2.59
N ARG A 47 -11.23 18.36 -3.57
CA ARG A 47 -12.49 17.66 -3.44
C ARG A 47 -12.60 16.58 -4.50
N GLY A 48 -13.53 15.65 -4.30
CA GLY A 48 -13.70 14.52 -5.23
C GLY A 48 -12.70 13.40 -4.94
N LEU A 49 -12.30 12.71 -5.98
CA LEU A 49 -11.33 11.60 -5.95
C LEU A 49 -9.96 12.09 -6.39
N GLY A 50 -8.91 11.64 -5.73
CA GLY A 50 -7.58 12.04 -6.14
C GLY A 50 -6.47 11.34 -5.37
N VAL A 51 -5.30 11.94 -5.40
CA VAL A 51 -4.06 11.33 -4.95
C VAL A 51 -3.23 12.30 -4.13
N VAL A 52 -2.57 11.76 -3.13
CA VAL A 52 -1.51 12.44 -2.36
C VAL A 52 -0.19 11.77 -2.68
N TYR A 53 0.78 12.56 -3.11
CA TYR A 53 2.16 12.15 -3.33
C TYR A 53 3.04 12.70 -2.22
N GLN A 54 3.88 11.86 -1.65
CA GLN A 54 4.94 12.27 -0.75
C GLN A 54 6.27 12.12 -1.48
N LEU A 55 6.95 13.24 -1.69
CA LEU A 55 8.21 13.30 -2.41
C LEU A 55 9.34 13.71 -1.45
N GLU A 56 10.48 13.09 -1.60
CA GLU A 56 11.69 13.42 -0.87
C GLU A 56 12.87 13.61 -1.81
N SER A 57 13.74 14.54 -1.48
CA SER A 57 15.05 14.64 -2.07
C SER A 57 16.06 13.91 -1.20
N THR A 58 16.62 12.83 -1.69
CA THR A 58 17.67 12.07 -0.97
C THR A 58 18.97 12.87 -0.83
N VAL A 59 19.14 13.92 -1.65
CA VAL A 59 20.32 14.79 -1.62
C VAL A 59 20.20 15.90 -0.56
N THR A 60 19.02 16.52 -0.48
CA THR A 60 18.81 17.71 0.39
C THR A 60 18.02 17.38 1.66
N GLY A 61 17.39 16.21 1.74
CA GLY A 61 16.46 15.85 2.81
C GLY A 61 15.14 16.65 2.79
N LYS A 62 14.88 17.40 1.71
CA LYS A 62 13.65 18.17 1.56
C LYS A 62 12.47 17.23 1.26
N ARG A 63 11.35 17.43 1.95
CA ARG A 63 10.11 16.70 1.72
C ARG A 63 8.99 17.62 1.26
N ILE A 64 8.20 17.16 0.30
CA ILE A 64 7.06 17.89 -0.25
C ILE A 64 5.87 16.93 -0.37
N ALA A 65 4.70 17.37 0.10
CA ALA A 65 3.44 16.70 -0.20
C ALA A 65 2.75 17.43 -1.36
N VAL A 66 2.37 16.68 -2.38
CA VAL A 66 1.58 17.14 -3.52
C VAL A 66 0.21 16.49 -3.47
N ARG A 67 -0.84 17.27 -3.77
CA ARG A 67 -2.23 16.79 -3.87
C ARG A 67 -2.80 17.15 -5.21
N THR A 68 -3.55 16.23 -5.78
CA THR A 68 -4.35 16.46 -6.98
C THR A 68 -5.67 15.73 -6.86
N ALA A 69 -6.72 16.24 -7.46
CA ALA A 69 -8.04 15.59 -7.43
C ALA A 69 -8.85 15.93 -8.66
N THR A 70 -9.74 15.02 -9.07
CA THR A 70 -10.78 15.23 -10.07
C THR A 70 -12.15 15.27 -9.42
N LEU A 71 -13.05 16.10 -9.96
CA LEU A 71 -14.44 16.16 -9.52
C LEU A 71 -15.32 15.12 -10.24
N ASP A 72 -14.82 14.57 -11.33
CA ASP A 72 -15.50 13.49 -12.04
C ASP A 72 -15.37 12.20 -11.23
N ARG A 73 -16.48 11.75 -10.66
CA ARG A 73 -16.54 10.51 -9.86
C ARG A 73 -16.95 9.31 -10.71
N GLU A 74 -17.54 9.54 -11.88
CA GLU A 74 -17.94 8.46 -12.79
C GLU A 74 -16.74 7.98 -13.62
N HIS A 75 -15.94 8.91 -14.12
CA HIS A 75 -14.76 8.63 -14.93
C HIS A 75 -13.54 9.41 -14.40
N PRO A 76 -13.04 9.08 -13.19
CA PRO A 76 -11.94 9.82 -12.59
C PRO A 76 -10.62 9.49 -13.28
N GLU A 77 -10.02 10.48 -13.94
CA GLU A 77 -8.78 10.35 -14.67
C GLU A 77 -7.72 11.30 -14.14
N LEU A 78 -6.48 10.81 -14.03
CA LEU A 78 -5.29 11.58 -13.70
C LEU A 78 -4.12 11.17 -14.60
N PRO A 79 -3.16 12.06 -14.91
CA PRO A 79 -1.94 11.65 -15.59
C PRO A 79 -1.10 10.72 -14.73
N SER A 80 -0.53 9.66 -15.33
CA SER A 80 0.45 8.79 -14.68
C SER A 80 1.78 9.50 -14.48
N VAL A 81 2.51 9.12 -13.43
CA VAL A 81 3.89 9.56 -13.17
C VAL A 81 4.89 8.38 -13.14
N CYS A 82 4.49 7.24 -13.71
CA CYS A 82 5.33 6.03 -13.78
C CYS A 82 6.61 6.20 -14.61
N ASP A 83 6.58 7.09 -15.59
CA ASP A 83 7.77 7.46 -16.38
C ASP A 83 8.76 8.31 -15.58
N ILE A 84 8.27 9.03 -14.57
CA ILE A 84 9.09 9.85 -13.67
C ILE A 84 9.66 9.00 -12.51
N TRP A 85 8.81 8.23 -11.84
CA TRP A 85 9.19 7.33 -10.75
C TRP A 85 8.60 5.93 -10.96
N LYS A 86 9.43 4.94 -11.18
CA LYS A 86 8.98 3.54 -11.36
C LYS A 86 8.21 2.99 -10.16
N ALA A 87 8.45 3.52 -8.96
CA ALA A 87 7.69 3.14 -7.77
C ALA A 87 6.19 3.47 -7.87
N ALA A 88 5.81 4.41 -8.75
CA ALA A 88 4.42 4.78 -8.97
C ALA A 88 3.59 3.64 -9.60
N ASP A 89 4.19 2.73 -10.35
CA ASP A 89 3.51 1.64 -11.05
C ASP A 89 2.51 0.90 -10.13
N PHE A 90 3.00 0.22 -9.10
CA PHE A 90 2.13 -0.52 -8.19
C PHE A 90 1.22 0.39 -7.34
N LEU A 91 1.69 1.57 -6.98
CA LEU A 91 0.93 2.51 -6.16
C LEU A 91 -0.25 3.14 -6.94
N GLU A 92 -0.06 3.45 -8.22
CA GLU A 92 -1.16 3.92 -9.09
C GLU A 92 -2.18 2.80 -9.34
N ARG A 93 -1.73 1.56 -9.51
CA ARG A 93 -2.61 0.38 -9.60
C ARG A 93 -3.42 0.16 -8.32
N GLU A 94 -2.83 0.38 -7.14
CA GLU A 94 -3.55 0.33 -5.87
C GLU A 94 -4.65 1.39 -5.82
N VAL A 95 -4.36 2.63 -6.21
CA VAL A 95 -5.35 3.71 -6.25
C VAL A 95 -6.47 3.41 -7.25
N PHE A 96 -6.13 2.89 -8.43
CA PHE A 96 -7.12 2.42 -9.39
C PHE A 96 -8.00 1.33 -8.78
N ASP A 97 -7.40 0.34 -8.15
CA ASP A 97 -8.09 -0.83 -7.60
C ASP A 97 -9.11 -0.44 -6.52
N PHE A 98 -8.76 0.48 -5.63
CA PHE A 98 -9.59 0.85 -4.50
C PHE A 98 -10.48 2.08 -4.71
N TYR A 99 -10.09 3.01 -5.59
CA TYR A 99 -10.80 4.27 -5.83
C TYR A 99 -11.31 4.43 -7.26
N GLY A 100 -10.86 3.60 -8.20
CA GLY A 100 -11.24 3.65 -9.60
C GLY A 100 -10.66 4.82 -10.37
N VAL A 101 -9.60 5.45 -9.87
CA VAL A 101 -8.90 6.52 -10.60
C VAL A 101 -8.04 5.90 -11.68
N VAL A 102 -8.30 6.25 -12.93
CA VAL A 102 -7.55 5.79 -14.09
C VAL A 102 -6.35 6.69 -14.32
N PHE A 103 -5.17 6.12 -14.41
CA PHE A 103 -3.94 6.86 -14.67
C PHE A 103 -3.56 6.80 -16.15
N ILE A 104 -3.79 7.91 -16.84
CA ILE A 104 -3.52 8.01 -18.28
C ILE A 104 -2.03 7.96 -18.56
N GLY A 105 -1.62 7.02 -19.41
CA GLY A 105 -0.20 6.76 -19.72
C GLY A 105 0.46 5.72 -18.83
N HIS A 106 -0.26 5.12 -17.89
CA HIS A 106 0.24 3.98 -17.11
C HIS A 106 0.46 2.75 -18.00
N PRO A 107 1.59 2.03 -17.86
CA PRO A 107 1.92 0.91 -18.74
C PRO A 107 1.07 -0.34 -18.51
N ASP A 108 0.54 -0.55 -17.29
CA ASP A 108 -0.17 -1.78 -16.90
C ASP A 108 -1.24 -1.49 -15.83
N MET A 109 -2.44 -1.05 -16.25
CA MET A 109 -3.51 -0.63 -15.35
C MET A 109 -4.44 -1.82 -14.97
N ARG A 110 -3.87 -2.90 -14.45
CA ARG A 110 -4.60 -4.06 -13.91
C ARG A 110 -4.85 -3.92 -12.42
N ARG A 111 -5.91 -4.58 -11.92
CA ARG A 111 -6.13 -4.74 -10.47
C ARG A 111 -4.91 -5.44 -9.82
N LEU A 112 -4.64 -5.10 -8.57
CA LEU A 112 -3.50 -5.62 -7.82
C LEU A 112 -3.93 -6.43 -6.59
N TYR A 113 -4.91 -5.94 -5.86
CA TYR A 113 -5.40 -6.48 -4.58
C TYR A 113 -6.74 -7.19 -4.70
N LEU A 114 -7.67 -6.59 -5.43
CA LEU A 114 -9.02 -7.12 -5.58
C LEU A 114 -9.08 -8.12 -6.74
N ARG A 115 -10.08 -8.99 -6.67
CA ARG A 115 -10.37 -9.93 -7.77
C ARG A 115 -10.90 -9.17 -8.99
N ASN A 116 -10.67 -9.67 -10.17
CA ASN A 116 -11.12 -9.03 -11.41
C ASN A 116 -12.65 -8.91 -11.52
N ASP A 117 -13.40 -9.80 -10.87
CA ASP A 117 -14.86 -9.78 -10.81
C ASP A 117 -15.42 -8.91 -9.68
N TRP A 118 -14.57 -8.21 -8.94
CA TRP A 118 -15.01 -7.30 -7.89
C TRP A 118 -15.78 -6.13 -8.49
N VAL A 119 -16.95 -5.85 -7.93
CA VAL A 119 -17.81 -4.74 -8.34
C VAL A 119 -17.58 -3.54 -7.42
N GLY A 120 -17.41 -2.37 -8.01
CA GLY A 120 -17.19 -1.11 -7.28
C GLY A 120 -15.76 -0.88 -6.81
N TYR A 121 -15.61 0.12 -5.93
CA TYR A 121 -14.33 0.61 -5.42
C TYR A 121 -14.42 0.84 -3.91
N PRO A 122 -13.99 -0.11 -3.08
CA PRO A 122 -14.36 -0.23 -1.67
C PRO A 122 -13.86 0.89 -0.76
N MET A 123 -12.86 1.66 -1.19
CA MET A 123 -12.35 2.79 -0.40
C MET A 123 -13.09 4.10 -0.65
N ARG A 124 -13.96 4.16 -1.67
CA ARG A 124 -14.83 5.33 -1.88
C ARG A 124 -15.83 5.48 -0.74
N LYS A 125 -16.22 6.73 -0.48
CA LYS A 125 -17.24 7.04 0.54
C LYS A 125 -18.66 6.76 0.09
N ASP A 126 -18.86 6.71 -1.22
CA ASP A 126 -20.15 6.45 -1.88
C ASP A 126 -20.34 4.98 -2.30
N ASP A 127 -19.39 4.10 -2.00
CA ASP A 127 -19.46 2.67 -2.32
C ASP A 127 -19.85 1.85 -1.07
N ASP A 128 -20.69 0.85 -1.28
CA ASP A 128 -21.05 -0.18 -0.29
C ASP A 128 -20.56 -1.57 -0.79
N PRO A 129 -19.33 -1.94 -0.46
CA PRO A 129 -18.74 -3.18 -0.95
C PRO A 129 -19.45 -4.44 -0.44
N GLU A 130 -20.09 -4.38 0.73
CA GLU A 130 -20.81 -5.55 1.28
C GLU A 130 -22.10 -5.83 0.52
N ALA A 131 -22.78 -4.78 0.05
CA ALA A 131 -24.00 -4.93 -0.74
C ALA A 131 -23.70 -5.50 -2.14
N GLN A 132 -22.56 -5.13 -2.72
CA GLN A 132 -22.19 -5.47 -4.09
C GLN A 132 -21.39 -6.78 -4.18
N ASN A 133 -20.59 -7.07 -3.17
CA ASN A 133 -19.69 -8.23 -3.12
C ASN A 133 -19.97 -9.08 -1.87
N PRO A 134 -21.09 -9.79 -1.82
CA PRO A 134 -21.39 -10.64 -0.68
C PRO A 134 -20.29 -11.69 -0.51
N LEU A 135 -19.99 -12.02 0.76
CA LEU A 135 -19.00 -13.06 1.08
C LEU A 135 -19.40 -14.36 0.35
N ARG A 136 -18.58 -14.77 -0.60
CA ARG A 136 -18.73 -16.05 -1.25
C ARG A 136 -18.09 -17.11 -0.35
N MET A 137 -18.92 -17.95 0.19
CA MET A 137 -18.49 -19.12 0.95
C MET A 137 -18.32 -20.26 -0.04
N ASP A 138 -17.07 -20.63 -0.30
CA ASP A 138 -16.61 -21.91 -0.86
C ASP A 138 -16.73 -22.20 -2.37
N ASN A 139 -15.71 -22.89 -2.87
CA ASN A 139 -15.63 -23.73 -4.08
C ASN A 139 -15.86 -23.09 -5.44
N GLU A 140 -15.90 -21.80 -5.54
CA GLU A 140 -15.83 -21.18 -6.86
C GLU A 140 -14.40 -21.28 -7.41
N GLU A 141 -14.29 -21.75 -8.63
CA GLU A 141 -13.06 -21.82 -9.39
C GLU A 141 -12.29 -20.51 -9.20
N THR A 142 -11.01 -20.60 -8.90
CA THR A 142 -10.13 -19.44 -8.78
C THR A 142 -10.22 -18.63 -10.07
N ILE A 143 -10.91 -17.51 -10.01
CA ILE A 143 -11.00 -16.60 -11.14
C ILE A 143 -9.56 -16.18 -11.48
N ASP A 144 -9.19 -16.40 -12.72
CA ASP A 144 -7.87 -16.06 -13.20
C ASP A 144 -7.67 -14.53 -13.11
N THR A 145 -6.76 -14.12 -12.24
CA THR A 145 -6.45 -12.70 -12.01
C THR A 145 -5.52 -12.10 -13.06
N THR A 146 -5.22 -12.85 -14.13
CA THR A 146 -4.34 -12.40 -15.22
C THR A 146 -5.02 -11.66 -16.34
N THR A 147 -6.30 -11.32 -16.19
CA THR A 147 -6.99 -10.54 -17.20
C THR A 147 -6.44 -9.12 -17.21
N GLU A 148 -5.81 -8.69 -18.30
CA GLU A 148 -5.47 -7.30 -18.51
C GLU A 148 -6.76 -6.49 -18.69
N LEU A 149 -6.85 -5.36 -17.97
CA LEU A 149 -7.94 -4.42 -18.15
C LEU A 149 -7.63 -3.53 -19.35
N GLU A 150 -8.23 -3.81 -20.52
CA GLU A 150 -8.30 -2.83 -21.58
C GLU A 150 -9.41 -1.85 -21.26
N LEU A 151 -9.09 -0.57 -21.22
CA LEU A 151 -10.06 0.50 -21.07
C LEU A 151 -10.58 0.95 -22.43
N ASN A 152 -11.88 1.22 -22.49
CA ASN A 152 -12.46 1.96 -23.58
C ASN A 152 -12.00 3.43 -23.53
N PRO A 153 -12.10 4.19 -24.63
CA PRO A 153 -11.81 5.62 -24.63
C PRO A 153 -12.66 6.43 -23.64
N ASP A 154 -13.76 5.88 -23.17
CA ASP A 154 -14.67 6.46 -22.18
C ASP A 154 -14.33 6.06 -20.74
N GLY A 155 -13.18 5.37 -20.53
CA GLY A 155 -12.74 4.92 -19.21
C GLY A 155 -13.42 3.64 -18.70
N THR A 156 -14.38 3.08 -19.43
CA THR A 156 -15.00 1.81 -19.08
C THR A 156 -14.07 0.63 -19.39
N VAL A 157 -14.13 -0.40 -18.56
CA VAL A 157 -13.34 -1.62 -18.76
C VAL A 157 -13.84 -2.36 -20.00
N LYS A 158 -12.97 -2.58 -20.97
CA LYS A 158 -13.23 -3.57 -22.02
C LYS A 158 -13.11 -4.96 -21.43
N ASN A 159 -14.19 -5.74 -21.52
CA ASN A 159 -14.14 -7.19 -21.26
C ASN A 159 -13.33 -7.88 -22.36
N LYS A 160 -12.03 -7.72 -22.35
CA LYS A 160 -11.09 -8.57 -23.07
C LYS A 160 -10.22 -9.28 -22.07
N GLU A 161 -10.38 -10.56 -22.03
CA GLU A 161 -9.42 -11.50 -21.43
C GLU A 161 -8.15 -11.43 -22.27
N SER A 162 -7.25 -10.51 -21.98
CA SER A 162 -5.88 -10.65 -22.42
C SER A 162 -5.13 -11.43 -21.36
N GLN A 163 -4.72 -12.61 -21.71
CA GLN A 163 -3.92 -13.47 -20.83
C GLN A 163 -2.50 -12.90 -20.79
N LEU A 164 -1.99 -12.62 -19.61
CA LEU A 164 -0.56 -12.25 -19.42
C LEU A 164 0.36 -13.37 -19.89
N PHE A 165 -0.08 -14.62 -19.72
CA PHE A 165 0.64 -15.82 -20.11
C PHE A 165 -0.02 -16.47 -21.33
N GLY A 166 0.80 -16.92 -22.27
CA GLY A 166 0.33 -17.68 -23.43
C GLY A 166 -0.07 -19.10 -23.07
N ASP A 167 -0.92 -19.72 -23.91
CA ASP A 167 -1.40 -21.10 -23.69
C ASP A 167 -0.29 -22.14 -23.67
N ASP A 168 0.86 -21.86 -24.31
CA ASP A 168 2.03 -22.74 -24.38
C ASP A 168 3.08 -22.44 -23.31
N GLU A 169 2.86 -21.45 -22.44
CA GLU A 169 3.81 -21.08 -21.39
C GLU A 169 3.69 -21.99 -20.16
N TYR A 170 4.83 -22.41 -19.62
CA TYR A 170 4.86 -23.14 -18.36
C TYR A 170 4.79 -22.21 -17.17
N VAL A 171 3.63 -22.12 -16.54
CA VAL A 171 3.36 -21.20 -15.43
C VAL A 171 3.37 -21.94 -14.09
N VAL A 172 4.17 -21.45 -13.16
CA VAL A 172 4.28 -21.95 -11.77
C VAL A 172 3.72 -20.93 -10.80
N ASN A 173 2.93 -21.38 -9.82
CA ASN A 173 2.47 -20.57 -8.71
C ASN A 173 3.43 -20.71 -7.52
N ILE A 174 3.92 -19.56 -7.01
CA ILE A 174 4.70 -19.46 -5.79
C ILE A 174 3.86 -18.66 -4.79
N GLY A 175 3.36 -19.32 -3.74
CA GLY A 175 2.40 -18.74 -2.80
C GLY A 175 0.94 -19.02 -3.14
N PRO A 176 -0.05 -18.47 -2.39
CA PRO A 176 0.09 -17.43 -1.35
C PRO A 176 0.81 -17.89 -0.08
N GLN A 177 0.83 -19.18 0.23
CA GLN A 177 1.64 -19.76 1.30
C GLN A 177 2.77 -20.59 0.67
N HIS A 178 3.98 -20.10 0.80
CA HIS A 178 5.18 -20.77 0.31
C HIS A 178 6.37 -20.43 1.21
N PRO A 179 7.24 -21.39 1.55
CA PRO A 179 8.40 -21.14 2.43
C PRO A 179 9.30 -20.02 1.94
N ALA A 180 9.49 -19.87 0.63
CA ALA A 180 10.36 -18.86 0.04
C ALA A 180 9.81 -17.41 0.13
N THR A 181 8.52 -17.21 0.37
CA THR A 181 7.93 -15.86 0.44
C THR A 181 7.96 -15.26 1.84
N HIS A 182 8.12 -16.08 2.88
CA HIS A 182 8.10 -15.70 4.30
C HIS A 182 6.88 -14.84 4.70
N GLY A 183 5.80 -14.93 3.94
CA GLY A 183 4.58 -14.14 4.12
C GLY A 183 3.49 -14.63 3.17
N VAL A 184 2.48 -13.81 2.97
CA VAL A 184 1.32 -14.17 2.16
C VAL A 184 1.31 -13.34 0.88
N MET A 185 1.99 -13.83 -0.14
CA MET A 185 2.10 -13.24 -1.46
C MET A 185 2.10 -14.34 -2.52
N ARG A 186 1.41 -14.13 -3.61
CA ARG A 186 1.38 -15.06 -4.74
C ARG A 186 2.14 -14.46 -5.90
N PHE A 187 3.09 -15.23 -6.44
CA PHE A 187 3.71 -14.95 -7.71
C PHE A 187 3.29 -16.03 -8.72
N ARG A 188 2.80 -15.61 -9.86
CA ARG A 188 2.67 -16.46 -11.04
C ARG A 188 3.85 -16.19 -11.93
N VAL A 189 4.61 -17.23 -12.24
CA VAL A 189 5.90 -17.12 -12.91
C VAL A 189 5.89 -17.98 -14.14
N SER A 190 6.10 -17.40 -15.30
CA SER A 190 6.35 -18.13 -16.55
C SER A 190 7.84 -18.45 -16.63
N LEU A 191 8.14 -19.73 -16.91
CA LEU A 191 9.50 -20.26 -16.92
C LEU A 191 9.85 -20.87 -18.28
N GLU A 192 11.05 -20.53 -18.76
CA GLU A 192 11.76 -21.29 -19.81
C GLU A 192 12.94 -22.05 -19.18
N GLY A 193 12.70 -23.32 -18.85
CA GLY A 193 13.64 -24.10 -18.03
C GLY A 193 13.73 -23.53 -16.60
N GLU A 194 14.88 -22.96 -16.23
CA GLU A 194 15.09 -22.30 -14.93
C GLU A 194 15.09 -20.75 -15.05
N ILE A 195 14.86 -20.23 -16.24
CA ILE A 195 14.85 -18.79 -16.50
C ILE A 195 13.43 -18.25 -16.32
N ILE A 196 13.31 -17.16 -15.58
CA ILE A 196 12.06 -16.45 -15.40
C ILE A 196 11.85 -15.52 -16.58
N GLU A 197 10.76 -15.73 -17.34
CA GLU A 197 10.36 -14.90 -18.48
C GLU A 197 9.39 -13.78 -18.06
N LYS A 198 8.38 -14.16 -17.28
CA LYS A 198 7.36 -13.21 -16.81
C LYS A 198 7.01 -13.48 -15.36
N ILE A 199 6.65 -12.42 -14.65
CA ILE A 199 6.14 -12.49 -13.27
C ILE A 199 4.87 -11.67 -13.18
N ASP A 200 3.85 -12.26 -12.58
CA ASP A 200 2.64 -11.59 -12.13
C ASP A 200 2.54 -11.69 -10.61
N ALA A 201 2.49 -10.55 -9.93
CA ALA A 201 2.41 -10.47 -8.49
C ALA A 201 0.97 -10.20 -8.05
N ASN A 202 0.44 -11.04 -7.19
CA ASN A 202 -0.87 -10.86 -6.58
C ASN A 202 -0.71 -10.61 -5.08
N CYS A 203 -1.09 -9.43 -4.64
CA CYS A 203 -1.11 -8.99 -3.25
C CYS A 203 -2.53 -9.06 -2.68
N GLY A 204 -2.71 -8.68 -1.42
CA GLY A 204 -4.04 -8.48 -0.85
C GLY A 204 -4.58 -9.60 0.03
N TYR A 205 -3.95 -10.75 0.11
CA TYR A 205 -4.43 -11.88 0.92
C TYR A 205 -4.61 -11.57 2.41
N ILE A 206 -3.85 -10.61 2.93
CA ILE A 206 -3.95 -10.11 4.30
C ILE A 206 -4.43 -8.66 4.36
N HIS A 207 -4.92 -8.10 3.25
CA HIS A 207 -5.51 -6.78 3.22
C HIS A 207 -6.86 -6.77 3.95
N ARG A 208 -7.03 -5.85 4.89
CA ARG A 208 -8.19 -5.81 5.79
C ARG A 208 -9.00 -4.52 5.68
N GLY A 209 -8.70 -3.65 4.73
CA GLY A 209 -9.36 -2.35 4.61
C GLY A 209 -9.16 -1.46 5.84
N ILE A 210 -7.95 -1.46 6.41
CA ILE A 210 -7.64 -0.75 7.67
C ILE A 210 -7.94 0.73 7.55
N GLU A 211 -7.62 1.35 6.42
CA GLU A 211 -7.88 2.77 6.14
C GLU A 211 -9.38 3.07 6.22
N LYS A 212 -10.21 2.21 5.63
CA LYS A 212 -11.67 2.34 5.67
C LYS A 212 -12.21 2.16 7.09
N MET A 213 -11.69 1.18 7.83
CA MET A 213 -12.06 0.99 9.24
C MET A 213 -11.68 2.21 10.09
N CYS A 214 -10.54 2.85 9.84
CA CYS A 214 -10.11 4.04 10.57
C CYS A 214 -11.08 5.23 10.43
N GLU A 215 -11.82 5.34 9.32
CA GLU A 215 -12.81 6.40 9.12
C GLU A 215 -13.94 6.36 10.16
N SER A 216 -14.26 5.19 10.70
CA SER A 216 -15.33 4.98 11.69
C SER A 216 -14.84 4.98 13.14
N LEU A 217 -13.54 5.08 13.39
CA LEU A 217 -12.92 4.97 14.70
C LEU A 217 -12.39 6.31 15.22
N THR A 218 -12.28 6.42 16.54
CA THR A 218 -11.55 7.53 17.16
C THR A 218 -10.03 7.29 17.08
N TYR A 219 -9.23 8.34 17.11
CA TYR A 219 -7.77 8.22 17.06
C TYR A 219 -7.15 7.23 18.06
N PRO A 220 -7.57 7.16 19.34
CA PRO A 220 -7.07 6.12 20.23
C PRO A 220 -7.43 4.69 19.82
N GLN A 221 -8.60 4.50 19.18
CA GLN A 221 -9.04 3.17 18.72
C GLN A 221 -8.24 2.72 17.49
N THR A 222 -7.79 3.64 16.62
CA THR A 222 -6.98 3.30 15.45
C THR A 222 -5.61 2.74 15.82
N LEU A 223 -5.09 3.04 17.02
CA LEU A 223 -3.80 2.50 17.49
C LEU A 223 -3.78 0.96 17.47
N ALA A 224 -4.89 0.31 17.78
CA ALA A 224 -4.97 -1.15 17.76
C ALA A 224 -4.88 -1.75 16.35
N LEU A 225 -5.19 -0.96 15.31
CA LEU A 225 -5.10 -1.40 13.91
C LEU A 225 -3.68 -1.30 13.37
N THR A 226 -2.93 -0.29 13.80
CA THR A 226 -1.58 -0.01 13.28
C THR A 226 -0.56 -1.11 13.61
N ASP A 227 -0.74 -1.84 14.70
CA ASP A 227 0.13 -2.96 15.05
C ASP A 227 0.17 -4.05 13.98
N ARG A 228 -0.88 -4.15 13.17
CA ARG A 228 -1.07 -5.21 12.19
C ARG A 228 -0.67 -4.81 10.77
N LEU A 229 -0.14 -3.60 10.59
CA LEU A 229 0.38 -3.14 9.28
C LEU A 229 1.69 -3.85 8.96
N ASP A 230 2.74 -3.51 9.68
CA ASP A 230 3.96 -4.30 9.74
C ASP A 230 4.02 -5.00 11.10
N TYR A 231 3.59 -6.26 11.14
CA TYR A 231 3.50 -7.01 12.40
C TYR A 231 4.86 -7.40 13.00
N LEU A 232 5.97 -7.09 12.31
CA LEU A 232 7.34 -7.17 12.84
C LEU A 232 7.85 -5.83 13.37
N GLY A 233 7.09 -4.76 13.17
CA GLY A 233 7.39 -3.40 13.61
C GLY A 233 6.24 -2.75 14.39
N ALA A 234 5.47 -3.51 15.17
CA ALA A 234 4.24 -3.06 15.82
C ALA A 234 4.42 -1.78 16.66
N HIS A 235 5.48 -1.70 17.47
CA HIS A 235 5.77 -0.52 18.28
C HIS A 235 6.08 0.70 17.43
N GLN A 236 6.86 0.52 16.36
CA GLN A 236 7.25 1.60 15.45
C GLN A 236 6.04 2.14 14.69
N ASN A 237 5.14 1.27 14.21
CA ASN A 237 3.90 1.67 13.55
C ASN A 237 3.03 2.52 14.48
N ARG A 238 2.81 2.03 15.71
CA ARG A 238 2.01 2.73 16.73
C ARG A 238 2.66 4.05 17.13
N HIS A 239 3.98 4.06 17.32
CA HIS A 239 4.73 5.28 17.66
C HIS A 239 4.62 6.33 16.56
N ALA A 240 4.74 5.95 15.29
CA ALA A 240 4.59 6.86 14.15
C ALA A 240 3.20 7.54 14.15
N LEU A 241 2.13 6.77 14.37
CA LEU A 241 0.78 7.32 14.47
C LEU A 241 0.64 8.26 15.68
N CYS A 242 1.17 7.87 16.85
CA CYS A 242 1.16 8.74 18.03
C CYS A 242 1.86 10.07 17.78
N MET A 243 3.04 10.05 17.13
CA MET A 243 3.77 11.27 16.78
C MET A 243 2.95 12.17 15.83
N CYS A 244 2.22 11.58 14.87
CA CYS A 244 1.35 12.35 13.97
C CYS A 244 0.22 13.04 14.74
N ILE A 245 -0.46 12.31 15.65
CA ILE A 245 -1.56 12.83 16.47
C ILE A 245 -1.04 13.93 17.41
N GLU A 246 0.05 13.69 18.11
CA GLU A 246 0.69 14.65 19.03
C GLU A 246 1.07 15.93 18.31
N LYS A 247 1.68 15.82 17.15
CA LYS A 247 2.02 16.98 16.31
C LYS A 247 0.78 17.75 15.86
N ALA A 248 -0.28 17.07 15.46
CA ALA A 248 -1.52 17.69 15.02
C ALA A 248 -2.25 18.40 16.17
N MET A 249 -2.16 17.85 17.39
CA MET A 249 -2.80 18.42 18.60
C MET A 249 -1.92 19.40 19.36
N GLY A 250 -0.65 19.56 18.98
CA GLY A 250 0.32 20.38 19.71
C GLY A 250 0.68 19.84 21.09
N ILE A 251 0.65 18.52 21.27
CA ILE A 251 0.99 17.86 22.55
C ILE A 251 2.51 17.76 22.66
N GLU A 252 3.04 18.31 23.74
CA GLU A 252 4.45 18.17 24.09
C GLU A 252 4.67 16.90 24.93
N VAL A 253 5.59 16.06 24.46
CA VAL A 253 5.96 14.81 25.14
C VAL A 253 7.25 15.01 25.92
N SER A 254 7.25 14.61 27.20
CA SER A 254 8.44 14.74 28.04
C SER A 254 9.63 13.93 27.52
N GLU A 255 10.85 14.40 27.77
CA GLU A 255 12.08 13.74 27.36
C GLU A 255 12.17 12.29 27.86
N ARG A 256 11.75 12.02 29.09
CA ARG A 256 11.68 10.65 29.64
C ARG A 256 10.83 9.72 28.76
N VAL A 257 9.66 10.17 28.31
CA VAL A 257 8.77 9.37 27.47
C VAL A 257 9.41 9.13 26.11
N GLN A 258 10.08 10.13 25.53
CA GLN A 258 10.79 9.98 24.25
C GLN A 258 11.90 8.92 24.35
N TYR A 259 12.70 8.89 25.44
CA TYR A 259 13.70 7.85 25.67
C TYR A 259 13.06 6.47 25.82
N ILE A 260 11.96 6.34 26.57
CA ILE A 260 11.25 5.05 26.72
C ILE A 260 10.78 4.55 25.36
N ARG A 261 10.14 5.41 24.54
CA ARG A 261 9.68 5.05 23.21
C ARG A 261 10.83 4.59 22.32
N THR A 262 11.95 5.32 22.33
CA THR A 262 13.14 4.92 21.55
C THR A 262 13.69 3.58 21.99
N ILE A 263 13.72 3.28 23.30
CA ILE A 263 14.14 1.98 23.80
C ILE A 263 13.22 0.86 23.28
N MET A 264 11.91 1.08 23.33
CA MET A 264 10.94 0.09 22.86
C MET A 264 11.04 -0.12 21.35
N ASP A 265 11.22 0.95 20.57
CA ASP A 265 11.39 0.87 19.12
C ASP A 265 12.66 0.10 18.75
N GLU A 266 13.77 0.31 19.45
CA GLU A 266 15.02 -0.42 19.18
C GLU A 266 14.97 -1.87 19.65
N LEU A 267 14.26 -2.18 20.73
CA LEU A 267 13.97 -3.56 21.13
C LEU A 267 13.12 -4.26 20.05
N GLN A 268 12.10 -3.57 19.51
CA GLN A 268 11.31 -4.11 18.39
C GLN A 268 12.15 -4.33 17.13
N ARG A 269 13.10 -3.43 16.86
CA ARG A 269 14.03 -3.61 15.74
C ARG A 269 14.90 -4.85 15.94
N ILE A 270 15.41 -5.08 17.15
CA ILE A 270 16.18 -6.29 17.48
C ILE A 270 15.30 -7.53 17.31
N ASP A 271 14.07 -7.49 17.79
CA ASP A 271 13.08 -8.56 17.67
C ASP A 271 12.83 -8.94 16.19
N SER A 272 12.62 -7.94 15.34
CA SER A 272 12.47 -8.09 13.89
C SER A 272 13.74 -8.69 13.24
N HIS A 273 14.92 -8.23 13.63
CA HIS A 273 16.19 -8.74 13.11
C HIS A 273 16.47 -10.19 13.55
N LEU A 274 16.06 -10.59 14.76
CA LEU A 274 16.15 -11.98 15.21
C LEU A 274 15.28 -12.89 14.33
N LEU A 275 14.08 -12.45 13.97
CA LEU A 275 13.24 -13.19 13.03
C LEU A 275 13.88 -13.29 11.64
N PHE A 276 14.38 -12.16 11.11
CA PHE A 276 15.09 -12.15 9.82
C PHE A 276 16.26 -13.14 9.81
N TYR A 277 17.13 -13.06 10.82
CA TYR A 277 18.26 -13.96 10.97
C TYR A 277 17.82 -15.43 11.03
N SER A 278 16.77 -15.70 11.80
CA SER A 278 16.24 -17.06 11.98
C SER A 278 15.74 -17.65 10.65
N CYS A 279 14.94 -16.88 9.90
CA CYS A 279 14.43 -17.32 8.61
C CYS A 279 15.56 -17.51 7.58
N LEU A 280 16.52 -16.60 7.52
CA LEU A 280 17.69 -16.74 6.64
C LEU A 280 18.51 -17.99 6.99
N ALA A 281 18.73 -18.26 8.28
CA ALA A 281 19.44 -19.43 8.72
C ALA A 281 18.72 -20.73 8.35
N MET A 282 17.39 -20.74 8.44
CA MET A 282 16.55 -21.87 8.02
C MET A 282 16.68 -22.12 6.52
N ASP A 283 16.64 -21.08 5.68
CA ASP A 283 16.78 -21.19 4.23
C ASP A 283 18.16 -21.75 3.83
N LEU A 284 19.19 -21.43 4.62
CA LEU A 284 20.54 -21.99 4.45
C LEU A 284 20.69 -23.41 5.05
N GLY A 285 19.60 -24.00 5.59
CA GLY A 285 19.61 -25.34 6.17
C GLY A 285 20.04 -25.40 7.65
N ALA A 286 20.24 -24.26 8.32
CA ALA A 286 20.64 -24.19 9.73
C ALA A 286 19.44 -24.11 10.68
N LEU A 287 18.65 -25.17 10.77
CA LEU A 287 17.42 -25.21 11.56
C LEU A 287 17.64 -24.92 13.06
N THR A 288 18.75 -25.35 13.65
CA THR A 288 19.07 -25.06 15.05
C THR A 288 19.25 -23.55 15.30
N ALA A 289 19.88 -22.84 14.37
CA ALA A 289 20.04 -21.38 14.45
C ALA A 289 18.68 -20.66 14.39
N PHE A 290 17.75 -21.16 13.58
CA PHE A 290 16.36 -20.70 13.57
C PHE A 290 15.74 -20.74 14.97
N PHE A 291 15.82 -21.88 15.67
CA PHE A 291 15.26 -22.01 17.01
C PHE A 291 15.92 -21.08 18.04
N TYR A 292 17.22 -20.85 17.93
CA TYR A 292 17.92 -19.94 18.85
C TYR A 292 17.46 -18.49 18.68
N GLY A 293 17.24 -18.03 17.46
CA GLY A 293 16.71 -16.70 17.22
C GLY A 293 15.31 -16.52 17.81
N PHE A 294 14.43 -17.48 17.61
CA PHE A 294 13.07 -17.44 18.19
C PHE A 294 13.11 -17.50 19.73
N ARG A 295 13.96 -18.32 20.34
CA ARG A 295 14.13 -18.36 21.79
C ARG A 295 14.55 -17.01 22.37
N ASP A 296 15.45 -16.31 21.71
CA ASP A 296 15.93 -15.01 22.19
C ASP A 296 14.92 -13.90 21.91
N ARG A 297 14.11 -14.03 20.85
CA ARG A 297 12.95 -13.19 20.53
C ARG A 297 11.91 -13.22 21.65
N GLU A 298 11.57 -14.40 22.19
CA GLU A 298 10.59 -14.55 23.27
C GLU A 298 10.91 -13.68 24.50
N LYS A 299 12.19 -13.50 24.83
CA LYS A 299 12.60 -12.64 25.97
C LYS A 299 12.25 -11.16 25.75
N ILE A 300 12.24 -10.71 24.48
CA ILE A 300 11.84 -9.34 24.13
C ILE A 300 10.33 -9.22 24.21
N LEU A 301 9.59 -10.23 23.75
CA LEU A 301 8.14 -10.28 23.87
C LEU A 301 7.67 -10.26 25.31
N ASP A 302 8.37 -10.97 26.25
CA ASP A 302 8.10 -10.89 27.69
C ASP A 302 8.25 -9.45 28.22
N ILE A 303 9.23 -8.68 27.73
CA ILE A 303 9.39 -7.27 28.08
C ILE A 303 8.23 -6.44 27.57
N PHE A 304 7.77 -6.69 26.34
CA PHE A 304 6.63 -5.97 25.73
C PHE A 304 5.35 -6.28 26.49
N GLU A 305 5.07 -7.54 26.81
CA GLU A 305 3.93 -7.92 27.64
C GLU A 305 3.97 -7.20 29.00
N GLY A 306 5.09 -7.22 29.68
CA GLY A 306 5.25 -6.62 31.00
C GLY A 306 5.18 -5.09 31.03
N THR A 307 5.46 -4.42 29.90
CA THR A 307 5.54 -2.94 29.85
C THR A 307 4.31 -2.31 29.22
N CYS A 308 3.72 -2.91 28.21
CA CYS A 308 2.62 -2.31 27.44
C CYS A 308 1.47 -3.29 27.16
N GLY A 309 1.59 -4.57 27.51
CA GLY A 309 0.54 -5.57 27.34
C GLY A 309 0.34 -6.01 25.88
N GLY A 310 1.32 -5.82 25.03
CA GLY A 310 1.24 -6.08 23.59
C GLY A 310 2.39 -6.90 23.08
#